data_6e58f4fb2924a8b43690b5b5d9acd158
#
_entry.id   6e58f4fb2924a8b43690b5b5d9acd158
#
_cell.length_a   1.000
_cell.length_b   1.000
_cell.length_c   1.000
_cell.angle_alpha   90.00
_cell.angle_beta   90.00
_cell.angle_gamma   90.00
#
_symmetry.space_group_name_H-M   'P 1'
#
loop_
_entity.id
_entity.type
_entity.pdbx_description
1 polymer ?
#
loop_
_entity_poly.entity_id
_entity_poly.type
_entity_poly.pdbx_seq_one_letter_code
_entity_poly.pdbx_strand_id
1 'polypeptide(L)'
;MFVDMLKEIEMQSGFFRLLVYLSSSGEKQITDIIDETGIPVHQTYNSIRKAHSLGLVESRIDNSRYPHRNLVSLTEKGEKVVAKVKEIVVILNEGKQL
;
A
#
# COMPACT_ATOMS: atom_id res chain seq x y z
N MET A 1 8.02 15.39 15.56
CA MET A 1 8.30 14.04 15.05
C MET A 1 7.07 13.37 14.46
N PHE A 2 6.01 13.19 15.24
CA PHE A 2 4.78 12.56 14.72
C PHE A 2 4.13 13.37 13.60
N VAL A 3 4.05 14.68 13.76
CA VAL A 3 3.41 15.56 12.76
C VAL A 3 4.13 15.50 11.43
N ASP A 4 5.45 15.48 11.46
CA ASP A 4 6.26 15.44 10.22
C ASP A 4 6.06 14.12 9.48
N MET A 5 6.02 13.01 10.20
CA MET A 5 5.79 11.69 9.60
C MET A 5 4.39 11.61 9.00
N LEU A 6 3.38 12.11 9.71
CA LEU A 6 2.00 12.13 9.21
C LEU A 6 1.90 12.95 7.93
N LYS A 7 2.55 14.12 7.90
CA LYS A 7 2.55 14.97 6.71
C LYS A 7 3.14 14.24 5.51
N GLU A 8 4.27 13.55 5.71
CA GLU A 8 4.89 12.79 4.62
C GLU A 8 3.98 11.71 4.06
N ILE A 9 3.26 11.00 4.94
CA ILE A 9 2.34 9.94 4.53
C ILE A 9 1.14 10.53 3.80
N GLU A 10 0.57 11.62 4.34
CA GLU A 10 -0.61 12.26 3.76
C GLU A 10 -0.36 12.87 2.38
N MET A 11 0.88 13.16 2.07
CA MET A 11 1.23 13.65 0.73
C MET A 11 1.15 12.56 -0.34
N GLN A 12 1.09 11.30 0.07
CA GLN A 12 1.04 10.16 -0.85
C GLN A 12 -0.41 9.71 -0.99
N SER A 13 -1.09 10.18 -2.02
CA SER A 13 -2.48 9.82 -2.28
C SER A 13 -2.62 8.32 -2.47
N GLY A 14 -3.59 7.72 -1.74
CA GLY A 14 -3.85 6.29 -1.83
C GLY A 14 -2.86 5.39 -1.09
N PHE A 15 -1.98 5.97 -0.27
CA PHE A 15 -0.93 5.23 0.43
C PHE A 15 -1.47 4.06 1.26
N PHE A 16 -2.39 4.33 2.18
CA PHE A 16 -2.94 3.28 3.03
C PHE A 16 -3.85 2.32 2.25
N ARG A 17 -4.57 2.83 1.27
CA ARG A 17 -5.44 2.01 0.43
C ARG A 17 -4.62 0.95 -0.31
N LEU A 18 -3.47 1.34 -0.83
CA LEU A 18 -2.54 0.44 -1.51
C LEU A 18 -2.04 -0.65 -0.56
N LEU A 19 -1.65 -0.29 0.66
CA LEU A 19 -1.16 -1.26 1.64
C LEU A 19 -2.25 -2.26 2.02
N VAL A 20 -3.47 -1.78 2.27
CA VAL A 20 -4.60 -2.65 2.62
C VAL A 20 -4.92 -3.60 1.45
N TYR A 21 -4.87 -3.09 0.23
CA TYR A 21 -5.06 -3.90 -0.96
C TYR A 21 -4.04 -5.04 -1.03
N LEU A 22 -2.76 -4.74 -0.84
CA LEU A 22 -1.71 -5.76 -0.87
C LEU A 22 -1.85 -6.78 0.25
N SER A 23 -2.35 -6.36 1.42
CA SER A 23 -2.59 -7.28 2.53
C SER A 23 -3.61 -8.35 2.17
N SER A 24 -4.67 -7.98 1.48
CA SER A 24 -5.72 -8.94 1.12
C SER A 24 -5.45 -9.70 -0.17
N SER A 25 -4.72 -9.10 -1.10
CA SER A 25 -4.50 -9.67 -2.43
C SER A 25 -3.21 -10.45 -2.57
N GLY A 26 -2.23 -10.22 -1.69
CA GLY A 26 -0.92 -10.80 -1.80
C GLY A 26 -0.03 -10.07 -2.81
N GLU A 27 1.02 -10.74 -3.24
CA GLU A 27 1.98 -10.16 -4.19
C GLU A 27 1.32 -9.86 -5.53
N LYS A 28 1.56 -8.65 -6.04
CA LYS A 28 0.94 -8.17 -7.29
C LYS A 28 1.89 -7.38 -8.16
N GLN A 29 1.65 -7.39 -9.46
CA GLN A 29 2.31 -6.50 -10.40
C GLN A 29 1.79 -5.07 -10.18
N ILE A 30 2.63 -4.09 -10.48
CA ILE A 30 2.22 -2.68 -10.34
C ILE A 30 1.02 -2.35 -11.23
N THR A 31 0.96 -2.91 -12.44
CA THR A 31 -0.17 -2.70 -13.35
C THR A 31 -1.47 -3.22 -12.75
N ASP A 32 -1.44 -4.37 -12.09
CA ASP A 32 -2.62 -4.91 -11.42
C ASP A 32 -3.06 -4.04 -10.25
N ILE A 33 -2.10 -3.50 -9.50
CA ILE A 33 -2.40 -2.60 -8.39
C ILE A 33 -3.13 -1.36 -8.91
N ILE A 34 -2.65 -0.78 -9.99
CA ILE A 34 -3.26 0.40 -10.61
C ILE A 34 -4.69 0.09 -11.05
N ASP A 35 -4.85 -1.02 -11.78
CA ASP A 35 -6.16 -1.39 -12.33
C ASP A 35 -7.19 -1.70 -11.24
N GLU A 36 -6.78 -2.42 -10.21
CA GLU A 36 -7.70 -2.88 -9.17
C GLU A 36 -7.99 -1.85 -8.10
N THR A 37 -7.02 -0.98 -7.77
CA THR A 37 -7.23 0.05 -6.74
C THR A 37 -7.83 1.33 -7.28
N GLY A 38 -7.65 1.60 -8.57
CA GLY A 38 -8.08 2.85 -9.17
C GLY A 38 -7.23 4.05 -8.78
N ILE A 39 -6.11 3.83 -8.11
CA ILE A 39 -5.17 4.90 -7.78
C ILE A 39 -4.46 5.32 -9.07
N PRO A 40 -4.39 6.62 -9.39
CA PRO A 40 -3.69 7.07 -10.60
C PRO A 40 -2.26 6.56 -10.67
N VAL A 41 -1.77 6.31 -11.88
CA VAL A 41 -0.45 5.70 -12.12
C VAL A 41 0.66 6.40 -11.37
N HIS A 42 0.74 7.72 -11.51
CA HIS A 42 1.80 8.51 -10.88
C HIS A 42 1.78 8.38 -9.36
N GLN A 43 0.57 8.45 -8.78
CA GLN A 43 0.40 8.35 -7.33
C GLN A 43 0.70 6.94 -6.83
N THR A 44 0.38 5.92 -7.62
CA THR A 44 0.71 4.54 -7.27
C THR A 44 2.22 4.35 -7.13
N TYR A 45 2.99 4.82 -8.12
CA TYR A 45 4.44 4.72 -8.07
C TYR A 45 5.03 5.49 -6.88
N ASN A 46 4.51 6.69 -6.62
CA ASN A 46 4.99 7.49 -5.49
C ASN A 46 4.70 6.80 -4.15
N SER A 47 3.50 6.24 -4.00
CA SER A 47 3.12 5.52 -2.77
C SER A 47 3.96 4.27 -2.56
N ILE A 48 4.24 3.52 -3.63
CA ILE A 48 5.09 2.33 -3.54
C ILE A 48 6.51 2.73 -3.14
N ARG A 49 7.04 3.80 -3.74
CA ARG A 49 8.37 4.29 -3.42
C ARG A 49 8.47 4.71 -1.96
N LYS A 50 7.46 5.42 -1.46
CA LYS A 50 7.42 5.83 -0.05
C LYS A 50 7.31 4.62 0.87
N ALA A 51 6.42 3.70 0.55
CA ALA A 51 6.25 2.48 1.35
C ALA A 51 7.54 1.65 1.38
N HIS A 52 8.24 1.57 0.25
CA HIS A 52 9.51 0.86 0.17
C HIS A 52 10.56 1.53 1.07
N SER A 53 10.64 2.86 1.05
CA SER A 53 11.58 3.60 1.89
C SER A 53 11.34 3.40 3.38
N LEU A 54 10.10 3.12 3.76
CA LEU A 54 9.71 2.88 5.16
C LEU A 54 9.77 1.39 5.53
N GLY A 55 10.14 0.52 4.58
CA GLY A 55 10.24 -0.91 4.84
C GLY A 55 8.90 -1.63 4.90
N LEU A 56 7.84 -1.05 4.33
CA LEU A 56 6.48 -1.62 4.39
C LEU A 56 6.19 -2.55 3.23
N VAL A 57 6.87 -2.37 2.12
CA VAL A 57 6.75 -3.24 0.94
C VAL A 57 8.14 -3.61 0.44
N GLU A 58 8.19 -4.69 -0.32
CA GLU A 58 9.39 -5.10 -1.03
C GLU A 58 9.01 -5.44 -2.46
N SER A 59 10.00 -5.36 -3.35
CA SER A 59 9.80 -5.62 -4.77
C SER A 59 10.77 -6.68 -5.24
N ARG A 60 10.33 -7.47 -6.21
CA ARG A 60 11.22 -8.41 -6.89
C ARG A 60 10.84 -8.49 -8.35
N ILE A 61 11.79 -8.90 -9.18
CA ILE A 61 11.55 -9.11 -10.60
C ILE A 61 11.33 -10.60 -10.82
N ASP A 62 10.20 -10.95 -11.43
CA ASP A 62 9.90 -12.32 -11.79
C ASP A 62 10.44 -12.58 -13.19
N ASN A 63 11.52 -13.35 -13.27
CA ASN A 63 12.18 -13.70 -14.51
C ASN A 63 11.77 -15.06 -15.05
N SER A 64 10.78 -15.71 -14.43
CA SER A 64 10.37 -17.06 -14.81
C SER A 64 9.76 -17.13 -16.20
N ARG A 65 9.33 -16.02 -16.74
CA ARG A 65 8.78 -15.92 -18.11
C ARG A 65 8.96 -14.52 -18.65
N TYR A 66 8.73 -14.40 -19.93
CA TYR A 66 8.81 -13.12 -20.63
C TYR A 66 7.40 -12.64 -20.96
N PRO A 67 7.08 -11.33 -20.80
CA PRO A 67 7.99 -10.29 -20.29
C PRO A 67 8.20 -10.41 -18.78
N HIS A 68 9.33 -9.93 -18.29
CA HIS A 68 9.64 -9.93 -16.88
C HIS A 68 8.64 -9.03 -16.13
N ARG A 69 8.26 -9.42 -14.92
CA ARG A 69 7.27 -8.70 -14.13
C ARG A 69 7.90 -8.18 -12.85
N ASN A 70 7.51 -6.95 -12.52
CA ASN A 70 7.91 -6.33 -11.27
C ASN A 70 6.79 -6.56 -10.25
N LEU A 71 7.08 -7.35 -9.22
CA LEU A 71 6.10 -7.76 -8.23
C LEU A 71 6.34 -7.04 -6.91
N VAL A 72 5.26 -6.60 -6.28
CA VAL A 72 5.28 -5.86 -5.01
C VAL A 72 4.49 -6.65 -3.98
N SER A 73 5.04 -6.77 -2.78
CA SER A 73 4.37 -7.45 -1.67
C SER A 73 4.58 -6.70 -0.36
N LEU A 74 3.69 -6.91 0.61
CA LEU A 74 3.86 -6.35 1.95
C LEU A 74 4.94 -7.11 2.71
N THR A 75 5.69 -6.35 3.50
CA THR A 75 6.59 -6.93 4.50
C THR A 75 5.80 -7.20 5.79
N GLU A 76 6.43 -7.88 6.75
CA GLU A 76 5.85 -8.06 8.08
C GLU A 76 5.54 -6.71 8.73
N LYS A 77 6.43 -5.74 8.57
CA LYS A 77 6.22 -4.38 9.07
C LYS A 77 5.01 -3.74 8.40
N GLY A 78 4.83 -3.96 7.09
CA GLY A 78 3.67 -3.47 6.35
C GLY A 78 2.37 -4.06 6.88
N GLU A 79 2.36 -5.36 7.21
CA GLU A 79 1.18 -6.00 7.78
C GLU A 79 0.80 -5.39 9.13
N LYS A 80 1.78 -5.02 9.95
CA LYS A 80 1.52 -4.35 11.22
C LYS A 80 0.84 -3.00 11.02
N VAL A 81 1.29 -2.25 10.01
CA VAL A 81 0.68 -0.97 9.67
C VAL A 81 -0.76 -1.16 9.21
N VAL A 82 -0.99 -2.15 8.36
CA VAL A 82 -2.35 -2.46 7.86
C VAL A 82 -3.29 -2.79 9.01
N ALA A 83 -2.84 -3.58 9.98
CA ALA A 83 -3.65 -3.93 11.14
C ALA A 83 -4.11 -2.67 11.88
N LYS A 84 -3.22 -1.70 12.05
CA LYS A 84 -3.56 -0.43 12.73
C LYS A 84 -4.47 0.44 11.89
N VAL A 85 -4.29 0.46 10.57
CA VAL A 85 -5.18 1.20 9.68
C VAL A 85 -6.60 0.64 9.76
N LYS A 86 -6.75 -0.68 9.80
CA LYS A 86 -8.06 -1.32 9.97
C LYS A 86 -8.71 -0.95 11.28
N GLU A 87 -7.93 -0.86 12.37
CA GLU A 87 -8.43 -0.40 13.66
C GLU A 87 -8.96 1.03 13.59
N ILE A 88 -8.23 1.90 12.89
CA ILE A 88 -8.66 3.28 12.69
C ILE A 88 -10.00 3.33 11.95
N VAL A 89 -10.16 2.54 10.91
CA VAL A 89 -11.40 2.50 10.13
C VAL A 89 -12.57 2.04 11.01
N VAL A 90 -12.34 1.04 11.87
CA VAL A 90 -13.36 0.56 12.80
C VAL A 90 -13.81 1.69 13.74
N ILE A 91 -12.84 2.44 14.28
CA ILE A 91 -13.13 3.57 15.17
C ILE A 91 -13.94 4.64 14.44
N LEU A 92 -13.56 4.96 13.21
CA LEU A 92 -14.26 5.97 12.41
C LEU A 92 -15.69 5.58 12.09
N ASN A 93 -15.98 4.28 12.09
CA ASN A 93 -17.33 3.77 11.83
C ASN A 93 -18.16 3.58 13.11
N GLU A 94 -17.58 3.79 14.29
CA GLU A 94 -18.33 3.69 15.53
C GLU A 94 -19.48 4.70 15.57
N GLY A 95 -20.61 4.26 16.06
CA GLY A 95 -21.80 5.11 16.16
C GLY A 95 -22.57 5.32 14.88
N LYS A 96 -22.07 4.81 13.76
CA LYS A 96 -22.81 4.88 12.50
C LYS A 96 -23.89 3.80 12.47
N GLN A 97 -25.10 4.21 12.10
CA GLN A 97 -26.19 3.29 11.89
C GLN A 97 -26.30 3.01 10.38
N LEU A 98 -26.40 1.77 10.05
CA LEU A 98 -26.53 1.33 8.66
C LEU A 98 -28.00 1.15 8.29
#